data_df4a438fa356a938674ebcea4ace20cc
#
_entry.id   df4a438fa356a938674ebcea4ace20cc
#
_cell.length_a   1.000
_cell.length_b   1.000
_cell.length_c   1.000
_cell.angle_alpha   90.00
_cell.angle_beta   90.00
_cell.angle_gamma   90.00
#
_symmetry.space_group_name_H-M   'P 1'
#
loop_
_entity.id
_entity.type
_entity.pdbx_description
1 polymer ?
#
loop_
_entity_poly.entity_id
_entity_poly.type
_entity_poly.pdbx_seq_one_letter_code
_entity_poly.pdbx_strand_id
1 'polypeptide(L)' 'MPIDRITIKPDVCGGEPTIRGMRITVSHVLEMLAGGMTSEQVLQDFPYLEKADIDACLEYAARHVAHREIPLTK' A
#
# COMPACT_ATOMS: atom_id res chain seq x y z
N MET A 1 12.84 5.30 6.35
CA MET A 1 11.44 4.87 6.28
C MET A 1 11.09 4.53 4.84
N PRO A 2 10.46 3.40 4.62
CA PRO A 2 10.09 3.02 3.25
C PRO A 2 8.98 3.84 2.63
N ILE A 3 8.48 4.84 3.36
CA ILE A 3 7.38 5.67 2.89
C ILE A 3 7.72 6.43 1.61
N ASP A 4 9.01 6.65 1.35
CA ASP A 4 9.43 7.35 0.14
C ASP A 4 9.21 6.52 -1.12
N ARG A 5 8.86 5.25 -0.99
CA ARG A 5 8.49 4.42 -2.13
C ARG A 5 7.07 4.69 -2.62
N ILE A 6 6.31 5.48 -1.87
CA ILE A 6 4.93 5.79 -2.25
C ILE A 6 4.93 7.10 -3.02
N THR A 7 4.31 7.09 -4.19
CA THR A 7 4.23 8.26 -5.05
C THR A 7 2.78 8.58 -5.35
N ILE A 8 2.49 9.86 -5.51
CA ILE A 8 1.16 10.33 -5.87
C ILE A 8 1.30 11.23 -7.08
N LYS A 9 0.80 10.78 -8.22
CA LYS A 9 0.85 11.54 -9.45
C LYS A 9 -0.55 11.64 -10.04
N PRO A 10 -0.99 12.85 -10.41
CA PRO A 10 -2.39 13.02 -10.83
C PRO A 10 -2.80 12.19 -12.02
N ASP A 11 -1.86 11.87 -12.90
CA ASP A 11 -2.16 11.14 -14.13
C ASP A 11 -1.88 9.65 -14.04
N VAL A 12 -1.54 9.15 -12.86
CA VAL A 12 -1.28 7.73 -12.66
C VAL A 12 -2.32 7.20 -11.69
N CYS A 13 -3.07 6.19 -12.13
CA CYS A 13 -4.11 5.54 -11.33
C CYS A 13 -5.07 6.55 -10.70
N GLY A 14 -5.41 7.59 -11.44
CA GLY A 14 -6.37 8.58 -10.98
C GLY A 14 -5.91 9.40 -9.79
N GLY A 15 -4.60 9.51 -9.59
CA GLY A 15 -4.06 10.28 -8.47
C GLY A 15 -3.98 9.52 -7.17
N GLU A 16 -4.29 8.23 -7.17
CA GLU A 16 -4.13 7.43 -5.96
C GLU A 16 -2.67 7.15 -5.65
N PRO A 17 -2.34 6.94 -4.37
CA PRO A 17 -0.98 6.56 -4.03
C PRO A 17 -0.57 5.26 -4.71
N THR A 18 0.56 5.29 -5.39
CA THR A 18 1.11 4.14 -6.09
C THR A 18 2.51 3.84 -5.58
N ILE A 19 3.02 2.68 -5.97
CA ILE A 19 4.33 2.23 -5.52
C ILE A 19 5.36 2.56 -6.58
N ARG A 20 6.31 3.41 -6.23
CA ARG A 20 7.46 3.80 -7.08
C ARG A 20 7.03 4.21 -8.48
N GLY A 21 5.90 4.91 -8.59
CA GLY A 21 5.40 5.38 -9.88
C GLY A 21 4.81 4.29 -10.78
N MET A 22 4.72 3.08 -10.30
CA MET A 22 4.13 1.99 -11.06
C MET A 22 2.62 2.02 -10.98
N ARG A 23 1.97 1.24 -11.83
CA ARG A 23 0.50 1.24 -11.87
C ARG A 23 -0.10 0.23 -10.92
N ILE A 24 0.46 0.16 -9.72
CA ILE A 24 -0.13 -0.63 -8.65
C ILE A 24 -0.33 0.30 -7.47
N THR A 25 -1.53 0.31 -6.93
CA THR A 25 -1.88 1.23 -5.85
C THR A 25 -1.59 0.62 -4.49
N VAL A 26 -1.37 1.51 -3.53
CA VAL A 26 -1.23 1.09 -2.14
C VAL A 26 -2.49 0.37 -1.68
N SER A 27 -3.67 0.88 -2.06
CA SER A 27 -4.92 0.25 -1.63
C SER A 27 -5.05 -1.16 -2.19
N HIS A 28 -4.56 -1.41 -3.42
CA HIS A 28 -4.63 -2.76 -3.99
C HIS A 28 -3.80 -3.73 -3.17
N VAL A 29 -2.58 -3.32 -2.79
CA VAL A 29 -1.73 -4.17 -1.96
C VAL A 29 -2.38 -4.43 -0.61
N LEU A 30 -2.94 -3.39 -0.01
CA LEU A 30 -3.58 -3.54 1.29
C LEU A 30 -4.80 -4.45 1.20
N GLU A 31 -5.56 -4.35 0.11
CA GLU A 31 -6.73 -5.22 -0.08
C GLU A 31 -6.32 -6.68 -0.21
N MET A 32 -5.22 -6.95 -0.90
CA MET A 32 -4.73 -8.32 -1.01
C MET A 32 -4.36 -8.87 0.35
N LEU A 33 -3.66 -8.08 1.15
CA LEU A 33 -3.28 -8.51 2.50
C LEU A 33 -4.50 -8.69 3.39
N ALA A 34 -5.47 -7.77 3.28
CA ALA A 34 -6.70 -7.87 4.07
C ALA A 34 -7.52 -9.10 3.68
N GLY A 35 -7.40 -9.53 2.43
CA GLY A 35 -8.09 -10.71 1.94
C GLY A 35 -7.43 -12.02 2.34
N GLY A 36 -6.32 -11.98 3.07
CA GLY A 36 -5.68 -13.19 3.58
C GLY A 36 -4.39 -13.57 2.88
N MET A 37 -3.96 -12.82 1.85
CA MET A 37 -2.70 -13.13 1.21
C MET A 37 -1.53 -12.76 2.13
N THR A 38 -0.51 -13.61 2.10
CA THR A 38 0.73 -13.27 2.80
C THR A 38 1.57 -12.35 1.94
N SER A 39 2.55 -11.68 2.57
CA SER A 39 3.49 -10.85 1.82
C SER A 39 4.17 -11.66 0.73
N GLU A 40 4.52 -12.90 1.02
CA GLU A 40 5.18 -13.76 0.05
C GLU A 40 4.29 -14.04 -1.15
N GLN A 41 3.01 -14.26 -0.91
CA GLN A 41 2.07 -14.51 -2.00
C GLN A 41 1.91 -13.27 -2.89
N VAL A 42 1.86 -12.10 -2.27
CA VAL A 42 1.80 -10.85 -3.03
C VAL A 42 3.04 -10.71 -3.91
N LEU A 43 4.21 -11.02 -3.37
CA LEU A 43 5.45 -10.91 -4.13
C LEU A 43 5.52 -11.94 -5.25
N GLN A 44 4.89 -13.10 -5.08
CA GLN A 44 4.82 -14.08 -6.14
C GLN A 44 3.93 -13.62 -7.30
N ASP A 45 2.83 -12.98 -6.97
CA ASP A 45 1.90 -12.48 -7.99
C ASP A 45 2.43 -11.23 -8.67
N PHE A 46 3.23 -10.44 -7.96
CA PHE A 46 3.76 -9.19 -8.46
C PHE A 46 5.27 -9.18 -8.26
N PRO A 47 6.01 -9.91 -9.09
CA PRO A 47 7.45 -10.11 -8.85
C PRO A 47 8.28 -8.84 -8.98
N TYR A 48 7.73 -7.77 -9.55
CA TYR A 48 8.43 -6.49 -9.58
C TYR A 48 8.34 -5.73 -8.26
N LEU A 49 7.55 -6.20 -7.32
CA LEU A 49 7.48 -5.61 -5.99
C LEU A 49 8.55 -6.21 -5.10
N GLU A 50 8.95 -5.44 -4.09
CA GLU A 50 9.91 -5.86 -3.08
C GLU A 50 9.24 -5.87 -1.72
N LYS A 51 9.82 -6.61 -0.80
CA LYS A 51 9.29 -6.65 0.57
C LYS A 51 9.19 -5.24 1.15
N ALA A 52 10.17 -4.40 0.85
CA ALA A 52 10.16 -3.02 1.33
C ALA A 52 8.98 -2.24 0.77
N ASP A 53 8.49 -2.60 -0.42
CA ASP A 53 7.29 -1.96 -0.97
C ASP A 53 6.07 -2.28 -0.14
N ILE A 54 5.95 -3.53 0.30
CA ILE A 54 4.82 -3.93 1.14
C ILE A 54 4.91 -3.23 2.49
N ASP A 55 6.11 -3.16 3.06
CA ASP A 55 6.31 -2.45 4.31
C ASP A 55 5.95 -0.98 4.18
N ALA A 56 6.26 -0.37 3.03
CA ALA A 56 5.90 1.02 2.76
C ALA A 56 4.39 1.21 2.74
N CYS A 57 3.67 0.26 2.14
CA CYS A 57 2.22 0.33 2.10
C CYS A 57 1.63 0.26 3.50
N LEU A 58 2.15 -0.63 4.33
CA LEU A 58 1.68 -0.77 5.70
C LEU A 58 2.00 0.48 6.51
N GLU A 59 3.17 1.04 6.32
CA GLU A 59 3.54 2.28 7.02
C GLU A 59 2.64 3.43 6.59
N TYR A 60 2.37 3.53 5.30
CA TYR A 60 1.50 4.57 4.77
C TYR A 60 0.11 4.47 5.40
N ALA A 61 -0.43 3.26 5.46
CA ALA A 61 -1.74 3.03 6.06
C ALA A 61 -1.74 3.39 7.54
N ALA A 62 -0.68 3.02 8.24
CA ALA A 62 -0.58 3.30 9.67
C ALA A 62 -0.59 4.80 9.93
N ARG A 63 0.12 5.57 9.10
CA ARG A 63 0.15 7.02 9.26
C ARG A 63 -1.20 7.66 8.98
N HIS A 64 -1.92 7.14 8.00
CA HIS A 64 -3.25 7.64 7.70
C HIS A 64 -4.22 7.37 8.85
N VAL A 65 -4.14 6.19 9.41
CA VAL A 65 -5.01 5.82 10.54
C VAL A 65 -4.69 6.67 11.77
N ALA A 66 -3.40 6.97 11.97
CA ALA A 66 -2.98 7.74 13.15
C ALA A 66 -3.54 9.16 13.14
N HIS A 67 -3.88 9.68 11.96
CA HIS A 67 -4.40 11.04 11.84
C HIS A 67 -5.92 11.11 11.81
N ARG A 68 -6.59 9.98 12.02
CA ARG A 68 -8.04 9.91 11.99
C ARG A 68 -8.53 9.13 13.19
N GLU A 69 -9.57 9.65 13.82
CA GLU A 69 -10.26 8.87 14.81
C GLU A 69 -11.24 7.95 14.10
N ILE A 70 -11.02 6.67 14.28
CA ILE A 70 -11.94 5.68 13.73
C ILE A 70 -12.73 5.11 14.90
N PRO A 71 -14.02 5.45 15.00
CA PRO A 71 -14.81 4.90 16.11
C PRO A 71 -14.91 3.39 15.95
N LEU A 72 -14.43 2.70 16.97
CA LEU A 72 -14.56 1.25 17.02
C LEU A 72 -15.80 0.94 17.84
N THR A 73 -16.91 0.82 17.15
CA THR A 73 -18.15 0.46 17.81
C THR A 73 -18.31 -1.05 17.79
N LYS A 74 -18.79 -1.53 18.88
CA LYS A 74 -19.06 -2.95 18.99
C LYS A 74 -20.51 -3.23 18.78
#